data_4d41c44585c41f1da9435574151509cb
#
_entry.id   4d41c44585c41f1da9435574151509cb
#
_cell.length_a   1.000
_cell.length_b   1.000
_cell.length_c   1.000
_cell.angle_alpha   90.00
_cell.angle_beta   90.00
_cell.angle_gamma   90.00
#
_symmetry.space_group_name_H-M   'P 1'
#
loop_
_entity.id
_entity.type
_entity.pdbx_description
1 polymer ?
#
loop_
_entity_poly.entity_id
_entity_poly.type
_entity_poly.pdbx_seq_one_letter_code
_entity_poly.pdbx_strand_id
1 'polypeptide(L)'
;MNILIDYWFYEEWVITPINYFAANLIEGRAAGYGLDPWWYFIEKIFFLLVPPVSLFLMLMVVVAWLRKPKHVLTWVSVFFLVGHSLVGHKETRFLFPIIYPLLIIGIIGAQSLMCQTRGNYERVKNKKIVKYAVFYFCIINTMALLFTTFAPANQEAVIHKWIHQNSPHHSFTLLTYQKHPYHDGRGTVSFFRSPKAQFLPINSADELNRVVNKGDLPVYVFVPSVYAPMDLRTQCPRLQLEVSALPNWLRELDFGLWFSDLRIWSIFRCG
;
A
#
# COMPACT_ATOMS: atom_id res chain seq x y z
N MET A 1 -20.89 23.60 -13.31
CA MET A 1 -21.75 22.40 -13.29
C MET A 1 -21.90 21.83 -11.87
N ASN A 2 -20.82 21.66 -11.09
CA ASN A 2 -20.92 21.15 -9.70
C ASN A 2 -21.82 22.00 -8.80
N ILE A 3 -21.72 23.34 -8.84
CA ILE A 3 -22.51 24.24 -7.97
C ILE A 3 -24.02 24.06 -8.14
N LEU A 4 -24.50 23.78 -9.37
CA LEU A 4 -25.93 23.52 -9.63
C LEU A 4 -26.34 22.14 -9.06
N ILE A 5 -25.46 21.15 -9.13
CA ILE A 5 -25.69 19.82 -8.56
C ILE A 5 -25.66 19.92 -7.03
N ASP A 6 -24.73 20.67 -6.49
CA ASP A 6 -24.61 20.91 -5.05
C ASP A 6 -25.85 21.62 -4.52
N TYR A 7 -26.34 22.67 -5.23
CA TYR A 7 -27.59 23.34 -4.87
C TYR A 7 -28.79 22.40 -4.91
N TRP A 8 -28.89 21.56 -5.92
CA TRP A 8 -29.98 20.59 -6.03
C TRP A 8 -29.94 19.55 -4.90
N PHE A 9 -28.75 19.15 -4.46
CA PHE A 9 -28.59 18.12 -3.42
C PHE A 9 -28.72 18.66 -2.00
N TYR A 10 -28.12 19.85 -1.73
CA TYR A 10 -28.09 20.44 -0.38
C TYR A 10 -29.19 21.45 -0.13
N GLU A 11 -29.95 21.82 -1.16
CA GLU A 11 -30.96 22.91 -1.14
C GLU A 11 -30.40 24.27 -0.74
N GLU A 12 -29.07 24.41 -0.72
CA GLU A 12 -28.30 25.61 -0.38
C GLU A 12 -27.21 25.88 -1.42
N TRP A 13 -26.82 27.16 -1.58
CA TRP A 13 -25.71 27.54 -2.42
C TRP A 13 -24.37 27.18 -1.76
N VAL A 14 -23.88 25.98 -2.01
CA VAL A 14 -22.63 25.46 -1.47
C VAL A 14 -21.56 25.40 -2.57
N ILE A 15 -20.37 25.89 -2.28
CA ILE A 15 -19.22 25.69 -3.14
C ILE A 15 -18.35 24.59 -2.51
N THR A 16 -18.73 23.35 -2.74
CA THR A 16 -18.10 22.16 -2.14
C THR A 16 -16.58 22.16 -2.21
N PRO A 17 -15.90 22.53 -3.33
CA PRO A 17 -14.45 22.60 -3.38
C PRO A 17 -13.84 23.60 -2.38
N ILE A 18 -14.50 24.76 -2.16
CA ILE A 18 -14.01 25.77 -1.20
C ILE A 18 -14.19 25.26 0.23
N ASN A 19 -15.36 24.69 0.54
CA ASN A 19 -15.62 24.12 1.86
C ASN A 19 -14.68 22.96 2.18
N TYR A 20 -14.41 22.10 1.17
CA TYR A 20 -13.43 21.03 1.32
C TYR A 20 -12.02 21.56 1.59
N PHE A 21 -11.61 22.59 0.86
CA PHE A 21 -10.32 23.25 1.09
C PHE A 21 -10.25 23.89 2.49
N ALA A 22 -11.29 24.64 2.88
CA ALA A 22 -11.36 25.28 4.19
C ALA A 22 -11.28 24.24 5.33
N ALA A 23 -12.07 23.18 5.25
CA ALA A 23 -12.09 22.13 6.26
C ALA A 23 -10.74 21.40 6.39
N ASN A 24 -10.08 21.09 5.29
CA ASN A 24 -8.86 20.30 5.33
C ASN A 24 -7.58 21.12 5.58
N LEU A 25 -7.48 22.34 5.02
CA LEU A 25 -6.29 23.18 5.20
C LEU A 25 -6.44 24.21 6.33
N ILE A 26 -7.58 24.90 6.41
CA ILE A 26 -7.75 25.98 7.40
C ILE A 26 -8.12 25.41 8.75
N GLU A 27 -9.11 24.52 8.81
CA GLU A 27 -9.56 23.89 10.04
C GLU A 27 -8.67 22.72 10.47
N GLY A 28 -7.77 22.27 9.60
CA GLY A 28 -6.80 21.20 9.89
C GLY A 28 -7.41 19.82 10.08
N ARG A 29 -8.64 19.54 9.60
CA ARG A 29 -9.31 18.24 9.77
C ARG A 29 -8.51 17.10 9.15
N ALA A 30 -7.79 17.37 8.06
CA ALA A 30 -6.91 16.39 7.42
C ALA A 30 -5.80 15.87 8.37
N ALA A 31 -5.34 16.70 9.31
CA ALA A 31 -4.32 16.32 10.30
C ALA A 31 -4.80 15.22 11.27
N GLY A 32 -6.11 15.08 11.48
CA GLY A 32 -6.69 14.01 12.28
C GLY A 32 -6.49 12.61 11.73
N TYR A 33 -6.18 12.49 10.43
CA TYR A 33 -5.87 11.21 9.77
C TYR A 33 -4.38 10.86 9.75
N GLY A 34 -3.53 11.69 10.35
CA GLY A 34 -2.08 11.57 10.38
C GLY A 34 -1.38 12.72 9.67
N LEU A 35 -0.13 12.94 10.06
CA LEU A 35 0.72 13.98 9.48
C LEU A 35 1.91 13.33 8.77
N ASP A 36 2.12 13.72 7.52
CA ASP A 36 3.25 13.27 6.71
C ASP A 36 4.14 14.45 6.35
N PRO A 37 5.46 14.23 6.20
CA PRO A 37 6.40 15.29 5.84
C PRO A 37 6.11 15.84 4.42
N TRP A 38 6.52 17.08 4.16
CA TRP A 38 6.27 17.74 2.86
C TRP A 38 6.89 16.99 1.67
N TRP A 39 7.98 16.24 1.89
CA TRP A 39 8.68 15.45 0.86
C TRP A 39 8.08 14.07 0.62
N TYR A 40 7.01 13.68 1.29
CA TYR A 40 6.36 12.36 1.18
C TYR A 40 6.14 11.93 -0.27
N PHE A 41 5.60 12.81 -1.12
CA PHE A 41 5.35 12.46 -2.52
C PHE A 41 6.63 12.26 -3.34
N ILE A 42 7.70 12.98 -3.02
CA ILE A 42 9.01 12.81 -3.66
C ILE A 42 9.56 11.41 -3.33
N GLU A 43 9.48 11.01 -2.07
CA GLU A 43 9.86 9.68 -1.61
C GLU A 43 9.02 8.59 -2.28
N LYS A 44 7.69 8.75 -2.32
CA LYS A 44 6.80 7.77 -2.96
C LYS A 44 7.05 7.64 -4.46
N ILE A 45 7.23 8.74 -5.19
CA ILE A 45 7.58 8.70 -6.61
C ILE A 45 8.91 7.97 -6.82
N PHE A 46 9.91 8.24 -5.95
CA PHE A 46 11.21 7.57 -6.04
C PHE A 46 11.10 6.05 -5.89
N PHE A 47 10.40 5.56 -4.87
CA PHE A 47 10.29 4.12 -4.61
C PHE A 47 9.29 3.40 -5.52
N LEU A 48 8.14 3.99 -5.83
CA LEU A 48 7.10 3.35 -6.66
C LEU A 48 7.54 3.14 -8.12
N LEU A 49 8.35 4.05 -8.66
CA LEU A 49 8.85 3.94 -10.03
C LEU A 49 10.17 3.16 -10.13
N VAL A 50 10.61 2.54 -9.04
CA VAL A 50 11.79 1.68 -8.94
C VAL A 50 13.11 2.37 -9.34
N PRO A 51 14.01 2.67 -8.39
CA PRO A 51 15.35 3.14 -8.71
C PRO A 51 16.13 2.13 -9.59
N PRO A 52 16.94 2.54 -10.55
CA PRO A 52 17.35 3.92 -10.89
C PRO A 52 16.43 4.66 -11.87
N VAL A 53 15.36 4.01 -12.38
CA VAL A 53 14.46 4.60 -13.39
C VAL A 53 13.73 5.82 -12.85
N SER A 54 13.26 5.72 -11.60
CA SER A 54 12.61 6.85 -10.91
C SER A 54 13.52 8.07 -10.82
N LEU A 55 14.79 7.87 -10.42
CA LEU A 55 15.77 8.96 -10.33
C LEU A 55 15.97 9.64 -11.69
N PHE A 56 16.14 8.82 -12.74
CA PHE A 56 16.28 9.35 -14.11
C PHE A 56 15.04 10.16 -14.52
N LEU A 57 13.83 9.64 -14.28
CA LEU A 57 12.59 10.34 -14.60
C LEU A 57 12.46 11.66 -13.84
N MET A 58 12.72 11.64 -12.53
CA MET A 58 12.66 12.85 -11.69
C MET A 58 13.64 13.92 -12.18
N LEU A 59 14.86 13.53 -12.54
CA LEU A 59 15.86 14.44 -13.12
C LEU A 59 15.36 15.02 -14.46
N MET A 60 14.74 14.21 -15.31
CA MET A 60 14.19 14.67 -16.60
C MET A 60 13.00 15.61 -16.42
N VAL A 61 12.17 15.37 -15.41
CA VAL A 61 11.09 16.32 -15.03
C VAL A 61 11.67 17.67 -14.61
N VAL A 62 12.68 17.67 -13.75
CA VAL A 62 13.36 18.92 -13.34
C VAL A 62 13.99 19.64 -14.54
N VAL A 63 14.66 18.90 -15.42
CA VAL A 63 15.21 19.46 -16.66
C VAL A 63 14.11 20.10 -17.51
N ALA A 64 12.96 19.48 -17.64
CA ALA A 64 11.83 20.03 -18.38
C ALA A 64 11.30 21.32 -17.72
N TRP A 65 11.15 21.35 -16.41
CA TRP A 65 10.71 22.53 -15.68
C TRP A 65 11.64 23.73 -15.92
N LEU A 66 12.94 23.47 -15.90
CA LEU A 66 13.94 24.52 -16.13
C LEU A 66 14.02 24.99 -17.59
N ARG A 67 13.88 24.07 -18.56
CA ARG A 67 14.05 24.38 -19.99
C ARG A 67 12.77 24.75 -20.71
N LYS A 68 11.61 24.34 -20.19
CA LYS A 68 10.28 24.59 -20.73
C LYS A 68 9.35 25.22 -19.69
N PRO A 69 9.75 26.36 -19.06
CA PRO A 69 8.96 26.97 -17.99
C PRO A 69 7.57 27.45 -18.42
N LYS A 70 7.37 27.71 -19.72
CA LYS A 70 6.07 28.12 -20.27
C LYS A 70 5.17 26.95 -20.69
N HIS A 71 5.64 25.72 -20.57
CA HIS A 71 4.86 24.55 -20.96
C HIS A 71 3.75 24.29 -19.93
N VAL A 72 2.53 24.02 -20.40
CA VAL A 72 1.35 23.82 -19.53
C VAL A 72 1.57 22.70 -18.49
N LEU A 73 2.21 21.59 -18.88
CA LEU A 73 2.50 20.50 -17.94
C LEU A 73 3.52 20.87 -16.86
N THR A 74 4.40 21.84 -17.11
CA THR A 74 5.28 22.39 -16.07
C THR A 74 4.44 23.02 -14.97
N TRP A 75 3.52 23.89 -15.31
CA TRP A 75 2.63 24.55 -14.35
C TRP A 75 1.75 23.57 -13.62
N VAL A 76 1.08 22.68 -14.38
CA VAL A 76 0.21 21.65 -13.79
C VAL A 76 0.97 20.80 -12.77
N SER A 77 2.16 20.31 -13.13
CA SER A 77 2.91 19.40 -12.25
C SER A 77 3.52 20.12 -11.04
N VAL A 78 4.04 21.33 -11.20
CA VAL A 78 4.60 22.11 -10.09
C VAL A 78 3.52 22.49 -9.10
N PHE A 79 2.42 23.11 -9.56
CA PHE A 79 1.34 23.50 -8.65
C PHE A 79 0.67 22.32 -7.98
N PHE A 80 0.50 21.22 -8.70
CA PHE A 80 -0.06 20.00 -8.13
C PHE A 80 0.82 19.47 -6.99
N LEU A 81 2.11 19.28 -7.25
CA LEU A 81 3.02 18.71 -6.25
C LEU A 81 3.21 19.67 -5.07
N VAL A 82 3.36 20.96 -5.31
CA VAL A 82 3.47 21.96 -4.23
C VAL A 82 2.19 22.00 -3.41
N GLY A 83 1.03 22.14 -4.06
CA GLY A 83 -0.25 22.22 -3.36
C GLY A 83 -0.51 21.00 -2.48
N HIS A 84 -0.29 19.77 -3.02
CA HIS A 84 -0.47 18.56 -2.24
C HIS A 84 0.60 18.36 -1.15
N SER A 85 1.80 18.89 -1.35
CA SER A 85 2.85 18.84 -0.32
C SER A 85 2.55 19.72 0.89
N LEU A 86 1.75 20.78 0.73
CA LEU A 86 1.33 21.66 1.82
C LEU A 86 0.23 21.04 2.70
N VAL A 87 -0.52 20.08 2.18
CA VAL A 87 -1.55 19.39 2.97
C VAL A 87 -0.89 18.43 3.96
N GLY A 88 -1.31 18.47 5.23
CA GLY A 88 -0.72 17.65 6.30
C GLY A 88 -0.87 16.14 6.07
N HIS A 89 -2.07 15.70 5.76
CA HIS A 89 -2.33 14.29 5.46
C HIS A 89 -2.09 13.97 3.99
N LYS A 90 -1.32 12.92 3.71
CA LYS A 90 -0.93 12.53 2.36
C LYS A 90 -1.21 11.05 2.12
N GLU A 91 -1.76 10.75 0.95
CA GLU A 91 -1.98 9.38 0.51
C GLU A 91 -1.37 9.17 -0.87
N THR A 92 -0.81 7.98 -1.11
CA THR A 92 -0.21 7.63 -2.41
C THR A 92 -1.19 7.76 -3.58
N ARG A 93 -2.49 7.53 -3.33
CA ARG A 93 -3.53 7.67 -4.36
C ARG A 93 -3.70 9.11 -4.88
N PHE A 94 -3.30 10.11 -4.11
CA PHE A 94 -3.34 11.51 -4.57
C PHE A 94 -2.35 11.77 -5.72
N LEU A 95 -1.35 10.91 -5.93
CA LEU A 95 -0.45 11.00 -7.08
C LEU A 95 -1.07 10.51 -8.40
N PHE A 96 -2.16 9.75 -8.38
CA PHE A 96 -2.71 9.16 -9.61
C PHE A 96 -3.01 10.19 -10.73
N PRO A 97 -3.60 11.37 -10.45
CA PRO A 97 -3.87 12.34 -11.50
C PRO A 97 -2.62 12.91 -12.16
N ILE A 98 -1.49 12.97 -11.42
CA ILE A 98 -0.27 13.61 -11.89
C ILE A 98 0.75 12.65 -12.52
N ILE A 99 0.56 11.33 -12.37
CA ILE A 99 1.52 10.33 -12.90
C ILE A 99 1.74 10.51 -14.40
N TYR A 100 0.67 10.54 -15.21
CA TYR A 100 0.79 10.71 -16.65
C TYR A 100 1.40 12.07 -17.05
N PRO A 101 0.97 13.21 -16.52
CA PRO A 101 1.65 14.48 -16.71
C PRO A 101 3.15 14.44 -16.39
N LEU A 102 3.57 13.80 -15.28
CA LEU A 102 4.99 13.66 -14.93
C LEU A 102 5.76 12.80 -15.93
N LEU A 103 5.18 11.71 -16.40
CA LEU A 103 5.79 10.87 -17.43
C LEU A 103 5.98 11.64 -18.74
N ILE A 104 4.95 12.35 -19.20
CA ILE A 104 5.00 13.13 -20.45
C ILE A 104 6.02 14.26 -20.32
N ILE A 105 6.00 15.03 -19.24
CA ILE A 105 6.95 16.14 -19.06
C ILE A 105 8.39 15.63 -18.91
N GLY A 106 8.58 14.47 -18.29
CA GLY A 106 9.89 13.79 -18.19
C GLY A 106 10.43 13.41 -19.57
N ILE A 107 9.59 12.88 -20.47
CA ILE A 107 9.95 12.60 -21.86
C ILE A 107 10.35 13.88 -22.60
N ILE A 108 9.61 14.98 -22.43
CA ILE A 108 9.92 16.29 -22.99
C ILE A 108 11.29 16.77 -22.49
N GLY A 109 11.59 16.58 -21.19
CA GLY A 109 12.88 16.89 -20.60
C GLY A 109 14.02 16.10 -21.25
N ALA A 110 13.83 14.78 -21.38
CA ALA A 110 14.80 13.92 -22.06
C ALA A 110 15.01 14.34 -23.52
N GLN A 111 13.96 14.60 -24.26
CA GLN A 111 14.06 15.09 -25.65
C GLN A 111 14.81 16.42 -25.74
N SER A 112 14.58 17.34 -24.80
CA SER A 112 15.25 18.64 -24.79
C SER A 112 16.77 18.54 -24.57
N LEU A 113 17.23 17.51 -23.84
CA LEU A 113 18.64 17.18 -23.70
C LEU A 113 19.20 16.53 -24.97
N MET A 114 18.46 15.59 -25.55
CA MET A 114 18.89 14.84 -26.73
C MET A 114 19.00 15.73 -27.97
N CYS A 115 18.08 16.69 -28.15
CA CYS A 115 18.17 17.64 -29.28
C CYS A 115 19.42 18.50 -29.25
N GLN A 116 19.96 18.82 -28.06
CA GLN A 116 21.21 19.55 -27.92
C GLN A 116 22.44 18.71 -28.26
N THR A 117 22.31 17.38 -28.13
CA THR A 117 23.41 16.42 -28.34
C THR A 117 23.21 15.55 -29.59
N ARG A 118 22.64 16.14 -30.65
CA ARG A 118 22.23 15.40 -31.87
C ARG A 118 23.29 14.47 -32.45
N GLY A 119 24.58 14.78 -32.24
CA GLY A 119 25.69 13.87 -32.61
C GLY A 119 25.93 12.69 -31.64
N ASN A 120 25.39 12.74 -30.44
CA ASN A 120 25.58 11.68 -29.43
C ASN A 120 24.38 10.71 -29.30
N TYR A 121 23.25 11.00 -29.96
CA TYR A 121 22.06 10.14 -29.89
C TYR A 121 22.33 8.73 -30.41
N GLU A 122 22.92 8.59 -31.60
CA GLU A 122 23.29 7.29 -32.17
C GLU A 122 24.34 6.56 -31.32
N ARG A 123 25.25 7.29 -30.68
CA ARG A 123 26.20 6.70 -29.70
C ARG A 123 25.54 6.17 -28.44
N VAL A 124 24.49 6.83 -27.93
CA VAL A 124 23.79 6.39 -26.73
C VAL A 124 22.89 5.21 -27.03
N LYS A 125 22.19 5.21 -28.16
CA LYS A 125 21.27 4.15 -28.60
C LYS A 125 21.90 2.76 -28.63
N ASN A 126 23.19 2.67 -29.00
CA ASN A 126 23.93 1.40 -29.11
C ASN A 126 24.73 1.01 -27.87
N LYS A 127 24.68 1.77 -26.77
CA LYS A 127 25.44 1.42 -25.57
C LYS A 127 24.82 0.22 -24.86
N LYS A 128 25.64 -0.76 -24.54
CA LYS A 128 25.28 -1.92 -23.70
C LYS A 128 24.54 -1.50 -22.43
N ILE A 129 24.93 -0.35 -21.84
CA ILE A 129 24.30 0.23 -20.65
C ILE A 129 22.79 0.44 -20.83
N VAL A 130 22.32 0.99 -21.98
CA VAL A 130 20.87 1.21 -22.22
C VAL A 130 20.14 -0.12 -22.30
N LYS A 131 20.74 -1.12 -22.98
CA LYS A 131 20.15 -2.46 -23.05
C LYS A 131 20.02 -3.11 -21.67
N TYR A 132 21.06 -3.01 -20.82
CA TYR A 132 21.02 -3.53 -19.46
C TYR A 132 20.02 -2.76 -18.59
N ALA A 133 19.93 -1.44 -18.73
CA ALA A 133 18.95 -0.64 -17.98
C ALA A 133 17.50 -1.01 -18.35
N VAL A 134 17.22 -1.18 -19.66
CA VAL A 134 15.90 -1.63 -20.14
C VAL A 134 15.61 -3.05 -19.64
N PHE A 135 16.57 -3.96 -19.73
CA PHE A 135 16.42 -5.33 -19.27
C PHE A 135 16.12 -5.39 -17.76
N TYR A 136 16.91 -4.66 -16.96
CA TYR A 136 16.68 -4.51 -15.52
C TYR A 136 15.28 -3.96 -15.23
N PHE A 137 14.88 -2.88 -15.90
CA PHE A 137 13.57 -2.29 -15.76
C PHE A 137 12.45 -3.30 -16.06
N CYS A 138 12.57 -4.04 -17.17
CA CYS A 138 11.58 -5.05 -17.54
C CYS A 138 11.49 -6.16 -16.49
N ILE A 139 12.61 -6.68 -16.00
CA ILE A 139 12.61 -7.73 -14.96
C ILE A 139 11.92 -7.23 -13.69
N ILE A 140 12.36 -6.11 -13.13
CA ILE A 140 11.82 -5.60 -11.87
C ILE A 140 10.33 -5.28 -12.00
N ASN A 141 9.91 -4.65 -13.11
CA ASN A 141 8.49 -4.36 -13.31
C ASN A 141 7.66 -5.63 -13.53
N THR A 142 8.20 -6.64 -14.20
CA THR A 142 7.50 -7.91 -14.35
C THR A 142 7.33 -8.59 -12.98
N MET A 143 8.37 -8.62 -12.16
CA MET A 143 8.28 -9.17 -10.79
C MET A 143 7.30 -8.38 -9.93
N ALA A 144 7.35 -7.05 -9.97
CA ALA A 144 6.40 -6.18 -9.25
C ALA A 144 4.96 -6.40 -9.73
N LEU A 145 4.76 -6.54 -11.04
CA LEU A 145 3.44 -6.82 -11.64
C LEU A 145 2.91 -8.18 -11.19
N LEU A 146 3.73 -9.21 -11.21
CA LEU A 146 3.36 -10.53 -10.71
C LEU A 146 2.98 -10.47 -9.23
N PHE A 147 3.80 -9.80 -8.41
CA PHE A 147 3.48 -9.61 -7.00
C PHE A 147 2.15 -8.90 -6.80
N THR A 148 1.93 -7.74 -7.44
CA THR A 148 0.70 -6.96 -7.29
C THR A 148 -0.54 -7.65 -7.86
N THR A 149 -0.37 -8.49 -8.89
CA THR A 149 -1.48 -9.26 -9.48
C THR A 149 -1.96 -10.36 -8.55
N PHE A 150 -1.05 -11.01 -7.85
CA PHE A 150 -1.36 -12.16 -7.00
C PHE A 150 -1.47 -11.83 -5.51
N ALA A 151 -0.90 -10.72 -5.06
CA ALA A 151 -1.12 -10.24 -3.70
C ALA A 151 -2.56 -9.73 -3.55
N PRO A 152 -3.28 -10.12 -2.51
CA PRO A 152 -4.63 -9.63 -2.29
C PRO A 152 -4.62 -8.12 -2.03
N ALA A 153 -5.48 -7.38 -2.73
CA ALA A 153 -5.62 -5.93 -2.56
C ALA A 153 -6.09 -5.57 -1.14
N ASN A 154 -6.87 -6.44 -0.52
CA ASN A 154 -7.27 -6.35 0.88
C ASN A 154 -7.04 -7.70 1.56
N GLN A 155 -5.95 -7.77 2.31
CA GLN A 155 -5.57 -8.96 3.08
C GLN A 155 -6.60 -9.30 4.19
N GLU A 156 -7.30 -8.29 4.72
CA GLU A 156 -8.30 -8.48 5.76
C GLU A 156 -9.48 -9.30 5.24
N ALA A 157 -9.91 -9.06 4.00
CA ALA A 157 -11.02 -9.77 3.38
C ALA A 157 -10.79 -11.28 3.29
N VAL A 158 -9.55 -11.73 3.05
CA VAL A 158 -9.20 -13.15 2.99
C VAL A 158 -9.42 -13.81 4.37
N ILE A 159 -8.94 -13.16 5.43
CA ILE A 159 -9.07 -13.65 6.81
C ILE A 159 -10.52 -13.60 7.27
N HIS A 160 -11.24 -12.50 7.01
CA HIS A 160 -12.65 -12.37 7.37
C HIS A 160 -13.52 -13.41 6.66
N LYS A 161 -13.25 -13.67 5.38
CA LYS A 161 -13.92 -14.73 4.61
C LYS A 161 -13.70 -16.11 5.24
N TRP A 162 -12.45 -16.42 5.61
CA TRP A 162 -12.12 -17.70 6.24
C TRP A 162 -12.83 -17.85 7.60
N ILE A 163 -12.82 -16.81 8.46
CA ILE A 163 -13.54 -16.79 9.73
C ILE A 163 -15.04 -17.05 9.51
N HIS A 164 -15.63 -16.37 8.52
CA HIS A 164 -17.04 -16.53 8.18
C HIS A 164 -17.36 -17.95 7.73
N GLN A 165 -16.52 -18.54 6.88
CA GLN A 165 -16.72 -19.90 6.35
C GLN A 165 -16.57 -20.99 7.42
N ASN A 166 -15.72 -20.77 8.42
CA ASN A 166 -15.47 -21.76 9.48
C ASN A 166 -16.35 -21.59 10.73
N SER A 167 -17.19 -20.54 10.78
CA SER A 167 -18.11 -20.30 11.90
C SER A 167 -19.61 -20.37 11.56
N PRO A 168 -20.10 -21.14 10.53
CA PRO A 168 -21.51 -21.09 10.17
C PRO A 168 -22.41 -21.87 11.13
N HIS A 169 -21.95 -22.96 11.72
CA HIS A 169 -22.80 -23.90 12.47
C HIS A 169 -22.46 -24.04 13.95
N HIS A 170 -21.21 -23.83 14.35
CA HIS A 170 -20.72 -24.04 15.72
C HIS A 170 -20.06 -22.80 16.27
N SER A 171 -20.01 -22.66 17.59
CA SER A 171 -19.20 -21.65 18.25
C SER A 171 -17.73 -21.94 17.95
N PHE A 172 -17.05 -20.94 17.45
CA PHE A 172 -15.67 -21.01 17.02
C PHE A 172 -14.86 -19.97 17.79
N THR A 173 -13.78 -20.40 18.42
CA THR A 173 -12.89 -19.53 19.18
C THR A 173 -11.61 -19.29 18.40
N LEU A 174 -11.31 -18.02 18.14
CA LEU A 174 -10.08 -17.56 17.54
C LEU A 174 -9.24 -16.78 18.55
N LEU A 175 -8.06 -17.27 18.84
CA LEU A 175 -7.09 -16.52 19.63
C LEU A 175 -6.52 -15.39 18.80
N THR A 176 -6.39 -14.19 19.34
CA THR A 176 -5.89 -13.03 18.61
C THR A 176 -4.59 -12.55 19.24
N TYR A 177 -3.49 -12.74 18.52
CA TYR A 177 -2.16 -12.36 18.98
C TYR A 177 -1.81 -10.96 18.49
N GLN A 178 -1.50 -10.04 19.42
CA GLN A 178 -1.10 -8.65 19.19
C GLN A 178 -2.14 -7.73 18.51
N LYS A 179 -3.03 -8.25 17.68
CA LYS A 179 -4.02 -7.46 16.96
C LYS A 179 -5.34 -8.22 16.83
N HIS A 180 -6.44 -7.50 16.88
CA HIS A 180 -7.77 -8.06 16.65
C HIS A 180 -8.16 -7.91 15.17
N PRO A 181 -8.65 -8.98 14.48
CA PRO A 181 -8.91 -8.92 13.04
C PRO A 181 -10.05 -7.97 12.63
N TYR A 182 -10.91 -7.57 13.56
CA TYR A 182 -12.03 -6.65 13.32
C TYR A 182 -11.86 -5.29 13.98
N HIS A 183 -10.69 -4.99 14.57
CA HIS A 183 -10.34 -3.70 15.16
C HIS A 183 -9.06 -3.18 14.50
N ASP A 184 -9.16 -2.09 13.77
CA ASP A 184 -8.02 -1.45 13.10
C ASP A 184 -7.52 -0.17 13.78
N GLY A 185 -8.02 0.13 14.97
CA GLY A 185 -7.74 1.38 15.70
C GLY A 185 -8.63 2.56 15.29
N ARG A 186 -9.39 2.43 14.20
CA ARG A 186 -10.36 3.45 13.72
C ARG A 186 -11.81 3.09 14.05
N GLY A 187 -12.03 1.88 14.55
CA GLY A 187 -13.34 1.35 14.87
C GLY A 187 -13.46 -0.15 14.62
N THR A 188 -14.68 -0.66 14.78
CA THR A 188 -14.97 -2.08 14.53
C THR A 188 -15.45 -2.27 13.11
N VAL A 189 -14.75 -3.09 12.35
CA VAL A 189 -15.18 -3.51 11.02
C VAL A 189 -16.17 -4.66 11.14
N SER A 190 -17.33 -4.57 10.48
CA SER A 190 -18.37 -5.62 10.55
C SER A 190 -18.37 -6.58 9.35
N PHE A 191 -17.48 -6.38 8.39
CA PHE A 191 -17.43 -7.17 7.15
C PHE A 191 -17.16 -8.65 7.43
N PHE A 192 -18.06 -9.53 6.99
CA PHE A 192 -18.01 -10.97 7.24
C PHE A 192 -17.90 -11.38 8.71
N ARG A 193 -18.30 -10.53 9.64
CA ARG A 193 -18.27 -10.88 11.05
C ARG A 193 -19.38 -11.89 11.38
N SER A 194 -18.97 -13.07 11.83
CA SER A 194 -19.92 -14.07 12.32
C SER A 194 -20.24 -13.80 13.79
N PRO A 195 -21.51 -13.79 14.19
CA PRO A 195 -21.90 -13.65 15.61
C PRO A 195 -21.48 -14.86 16.46
N LYS A 196 -21.15 -16.00 15.82
CA LYS A 196 -20.71 -17.24 16.50
C LYS A 196 -19.19 -17.29 16.70
N ALA A 197 -18.42 -16.40 16.06
CA ALA A 197 -17.00 -16.32 16.26
C ALA A 197 -16.68 -15.54 17.55
N GLN A 198 -16.02 -16.20 18.48
CA GLN A 198 -15.51 -15.60 19.71
C GLN A 198 -14.02 -15.31 19.55
N PHE A 199 -13.61 -14.14 20.04
CA PHE A 199 -12.24 -13.68 19.94
C PHE A 199 -11.65 -13.54 21.33
N LEU A 200 -10.57 -14.27 21.59
CA LEU A 200 -9.85 -14.21 22.85
C LEU A 200 -8.48 -13.58 22.60
N PRO A 201 -8.23 -12.36 23.11
CA PRO A 201 -6.91 -11.75 22.99
C PRO A 201 -5.89 -12.53 23.83
N ILE A 202 -4.72 -12.77 23.26
CA ILE A 202 -3.56 -13.32 23.93
C ILE A 202 -2.38 -12.34 23.75
N ASN A 203 -1.71 -12.03 24.85
CA ASN A 203 -0.58 -11.11 24.87
C ASN A 203 0.77 -11.85 24.97
N SER A 204 0.73 -13.12 25.36
CA SER A 204 1.93 -13.95 25.49
C SER A 204 1.69 -15.38 24.97
N ALA A 205 2.77 -16.03 24.60
CA ALA A 205 2.73 -17.42 24.17
C ALA A 205 2.31 -18.40 25.31
N ASP A 206 2.56 -18.03 26.58
CA ASP A 206 2.14 -18.85 27.74
C ASP A 206 0.62 -18.93 27.85
N GLU A 207 -0.10 -17.89 27.43
CA GLU A 207 -1.56 -17.91 27.39
C GLU A 207 -2.08 -18.91 26.35
N LEU A 208 -1.40 -19.05 25.20
CA LEU A 208 -1.70 -20.08 24.22
C LEU A 208 -1.60 -21.48 24.84
N ASN A 209 -0.52 -21.75 25.57
CA ASN A 209 -0.30 -23.06 26.21
C ASN A 209 -1.42 -23.39 27.22
N ARG A 210 -1.89 -22.40 27.98
CA ARG A 210 -3.02 -22.61 28.92
C ARG A 210 -4.32 -23.00 28.21
N VAL A 211 -4.58 -22.42 27.01
CA VAL A 211 -5.76 -22.75 26.22
C VAL A 211 -5.63 -24.12 25.58
N VAL A 212 -4.47 -24.44 25.00
CA VAL A 212 -4.19 -25.74 24.38
C VAL A 212 -4.31 -26.88 25.41
N ASN A 213 -3.79 -26.70 26.61
CA ASN A 213 -3.84 -27.71 27.67
C ASN A 213 -5.23 -27.93 28.28
N LYS A 214 -6.22 -27.06 28.04
CA LYS A 214 -7.61 -27.28 28.44
C LYS A 214 -8.36 -28.28 27.57
N GLY A 215 -7.77 -28.74 26.47
CA GLY A 215 -8.28 -29.86 25.69
C GLY A 215 -9.24 -29.54 24.57
N ASP A 216 -9.55 -28.27 24.32
CA ASP A 216 -10.42 -27.84 23.20
C ASP A 216 -9.60 -27.69 21.89
N LEU A 217 -9.16 -28.80 21.31
CA LEU A 217 -8.44 -28.83 20.04
C LEU A 217 -9.42 -29.02 18.87
N PRO A 218 -9.16 -28.44 17.69
CA PRO A 218 -8.03 -27.57 17.31
C PRO A 218 -8.21 -26.12 17.76
N VAL A 219 -7.10 -25.49 18.17
CA VAL A 219 -7.04 -24.07 18.52
C VAL A 219 -6.53 -23.27 17.35
N TYR A 220 -7.25 -22.21 16.96
CA TYR A 220 -6.83 -21.30 15.90
C TYR A 220 -6.25 -20.01 16.48
N VAL A 221 -5.16 -19.55 15.88
CA VAL A 221 -4.44 -18.33 16.31
C VAL A 221 -4.31 -17.38 15.13
N PHE A 222 -4.88 -16.21 15.25
CA PHE A 222 -4.67 -15.10 14.30
C PHE A 222 -3.39 -14.35 14.66
N VAL A 223 -2.57 -14.11 13.64
CA VAL A 223 -1.30 -13.38 13.75
C VAL A 223 -1.21 -12.34 12.61
N PRO A 224 -0.85 -11.08 12.90
CA PRO A 224 -0.69 -10.04 11.89
C PRO A 224 0.68 -10.14 11.17
N SER A 225 1.13 -11.36 10.84
CA SER A 225 2.39 -11.67 10.16
C SER A 225 2.22 -12.88 9.26
N VAL A 226 3.07 -12.98 8.22
CA VAL A 226 3.13 -14.14 7.31
C VAL A 226 3.57 -15.40 8.04
N TYR A 227 4.50 -15.24 8.98
CA TYR A 227 5.08 -16.34 9.75
C TYR A 227 4.64 -16.27 11.20
N ALA A 228 4.45 -17.43 11.79
CA ALA A 228 4.18 -17.50 13.21
C ALA A 228 5.43 -17.07 13.99
N PRO A 229 5.30 -16.19 14.99
CA PRO A 229 6.36 -15.83 15.91
C PRO A 229 7.00 -17.05 16.59
N MET A 230 8.28 -16.97 16.89
CA MET A 230 9.04 -18.09 17.47
C MET A 230 8.50 -18.52 18.83
N ASP A 231 8.04 -17.58 19.64
CA ASP A 231 7.44 -17.85 20.95
C ASP A 231 6.16 -18.70 20.83
N LEU A 232 5.31 -18.45 19.84
CA LEU A 232 4.13 -19.27 19.58
C LEU A 232 4.51 -20.68 19.10
N ARG A 233 5.55 -20.80 18.28
CA ARG A 233 6.04 -22.10 17.80
C ARG A 233 6.62 -22.97 18.92
N THR A 234 7.28 -22.37 19.90
CA THR A 234 7.81 -23.09 21.06
C THR A 234 6.71 -23.67 21.93
N GLN A 235 5.59 -22.98 22.07
CA GLN A 235 4.43 -23.42 22.87
C GLN A 235 3.52 -24.39 22.12
N CYS A 236 3.50 -24.33 20.78
CA CYS A 236 2.79 -25.28 19.95
C CYS A 236 3.72 -25.82 18.84
N PRO A 237 4.47 -26.92 19.07
CA PRO A 237 5.37 -27.51 18.06
C PRO A 237 4.67 -27.96 16.78
N ARG A 238 3.36 -28.25 16.84
CA ARG A 238 2.52 -28.66 15.71
C ARG A 238 1.73 -27.50 15.09
N LEU A 239 2.22 -26.27 15.26
CA LEU A 239 1.59 -25.08 14.69
C LEU A 239 1.69 -25.10 13.16
N GLN A 240 0.57 -25.21 12.49
CA GLN A 240 0.46 -25.26 11.01
C GLN A 240 -0.25 -24.02 10.49
N LEU A 241 0.15 -23.56 9.31
CA LEU A 241 -0.57 -22.49 8.62
C LEU A 241 -1.89 -23.04 8.10
N GLU A 242 -2.98 -22.41 8.49
CA GLU A 242 -4.32 -22.73 7.99
C GLU A 242 -4.70 -21.84 6.80
N VAL A 243 -4.53 -20.53 6.94
CA VAL A 243 -4.77 -19.57 5.87
C VAL A 243 -3.84 -18.38 6.02
N SER A 244 -3.37 -17.87 4.89
CA SER A 244 -2.64 -16.60 4.81
C SER A 244 -3.26 -15.72 3.73
N ALA A 245 -3.20 -14.42 3.94
CA ALA A 245 -3.53 -13.47 2.90
C ALA A 245 -2.50 -13.48 1.75
N LEU A 246 -1.29 -14.01 1.98
CA LEU A 246 -0.31 -14.22 0.94
C LEU A 246 -0.50 -15.61 0.29
N PRO A 247 -0.53 -15.71 -1.05
CA PRO A 247 -0.58 -17.01 -1.73
C PRO A 247 0.58 -17.93 -1.33
N ASN A 248 0.31 -19.23 -1.14
CA ASN A 248 1.32 -20.19 -0.68
C ASN A 248 2.55 -20.25 -1.59
N TRP A 249 2.37 -20.27 -2.90
CA TRP A 249 3.47 -20.30 -3.86
C TRP A 249 4.42 -19.09 -3.72
N LEU A 250 3.87 -17.91 -3.39
CA LEU A 250 4.67 -16.70 -3.22
C LEU A 250 5.45 -16.76 -1.89
N ARG A 251 4.85 -17.34 -0.85
CA ARG A 251 5.51 -17.59 0.43
C ARG A 251 6.66 -18.60 0.30
N GLU A 252 6.50 -19.61 -0.56
CA GLU A 252 7.56 -20.59 -0.83
C GLU A 252 8.78 -20.00 -1.56
N LEU A 253 8.60 -18.89 -2.26
CA LEU A 253 9.69 -18.15 -2.91
C LEU A 253 10.44 -17.22 -1.96
N ASP A 254 10.02 -17.11 -0.70
CA ASP A 254 10.67 -16.25 0.31
C ASP A 254 11.87 -16.92 0.97
N PHE A 255 12.92 -17.16 0.21
CA PHE A 255 14.15 -17.81 0.67
C PHE A 255 14.91 -17.01 1.74
N GLY A 256 14.69 -15.71 1.83
CA GLY A 256 15.36 -14.79 2.76
C GLY A 256 14.50 -14.31 3.91
N LEU A 257 13.29 -14.84 4.09
CA LEU A 257 12.29 -14.38 5.06
C LEU A 257 11.99 -12.87 4.94
N TRP A 258 12.08 -12.33 3.73
CA TRP A 258 11.84 -10.90 3.43
C TRP A 258 10.41 -10.48 3.73
N PHE A 259 9.48 -11.43 3.73
CA PHE A 259 8.08 -11.17 4.06
C PHE A 259 7.80 -11.19 5.57
N SER A 260 8.80 -11.49 6.42
CA SER A 260 8.63 -11.49 7.88
C SER A 260 8.20 -10.11 8.42
N ASP A 261 8.72 -9.04 7.81
CA ASP A 261 8.43 -7.66 8.21
C ASP A 261 7.13 -7.11 7.60
N LEU A 262 6.54 -7.86 6.66
CA LEU A 262 5.26 -7.49 6.07
C LEU A 262 4.13 -7.84 7.04
N ARG A 263 3.29 -6.86 7.33
CA ARG A 263 2.09 -7.03 8.15
C ARG A 263 0.97 -7.73 7.36
N ILE A 264 1.27 -8.95 6.90
CA ILE A 264 0.33 -9.79 6.15
C ILE A 264 -0.32 -10.77 7.11
N TRP A 265 -1.63 -10.75 7.17
CA TRP A 265 -2.42 -11.52 8.13
C TRP A 265 -2.44 -13.01 7.81
N SER A 266 -2.33 -13.80 8.87
CA SER A 266 -2.40 -15.26 8.77
C SER A 266 -3.12 -15.85 9.98
N ILE A 267 -3.71 -17.03 9.78
CA ILE A 267 -4.28 -17.86 10.84
C ILE A 267 -3.50 -19.17 10.86
N PHE A 268 -3.09 -19.55 12.04
CA PHE A 268 -2.41 -20.80 12.31
C PHE A 268 -3.30 -21.71 13.14
N ARG A 269 -3.17 -23.00 12.93
CA ARG A 269 -3.85 -24.04 13.69
C ARG A 269 -2.84 -24.75 14.57
N CYS A 270 -3.18 -24.86 15.86
CA CYS A 270 -2.48 -25.68 16.85
C CYS A 270 -3.33 -26.94 17.11
N GLY A 271 -2.79 -28.11 16.85
CA GLY A 271 -3.51 -29.37 17.06
C GLY A 271 -2.72 -30.59 16.70
#